data_87acc66037fd450550a1fa8dfc2f4a5d
#
_entry.id   87acc66037fd450550a1fa8dfc2f4a5d
#
_cell.length_a   1.000
_cell.length_b   1.000
_cell.length_c   1.000
_cell.angle_alpha   90.00
_cell.angle_beta   90.00
_cell.angle_gamma   90.00
#
_symmetry.space_group_name_H-M   'P 1'
#
loop_
_entity.id
_entity.type
_entity.pdbx_description
1 polymer ?
#
loop_
_entity_poly.entity_id
_entity_poly.type
_entity_poly.pdbx_seq_one_letter_code
_entity_poly.pdbx_strand_id
1 'polypeptide(L)'
;MKKFFSLMAIAIAAVSFTACSDSDSDAILSVDPSVSEGIVAELDGGFYQIPVTADKDWTVRLEDGCDWASLMDVKGKGSGSIEVCVDANYTGFGRKTNVLISSGDKTVVVPISQRTPDTNDGDYYNIAGNKGLGFGFDMSTFSNGQMQVFNLKAINKLMEQDDIMYDGMYNADVVHNYFADEVNVDSIEDKKDSLGIELRFNINYGLFHLGVKAKYVGKEERKTNSKRYKVTQSLPMLKASISYNEIMGHYRDWVDEGCPKKLDDGKTNDYRGNLLQNGFRKKLNELEQSQSESDMMQAAQDFYSSLGPALIVRTTLGGSVAMQLYVDSVYFKEVMALDTAHVDVAFKSGLFSLDAEVNVGYKKEATEHLKHSVCEADIHGGSGPTSNDLYAAFKAKQYEKLDTLFHNWTNSLVLDDNRDLNTTSIIDVDLVPIWVLVDKHCPARAYLRNYILQQLKAMGNQQLIDKFDKYPY
;
A
#
# COMPACT_ATOMS: atom_id res chain seq x y z
N MET A 1 -34.66 22.57 3.94
CA MET A 1 -33.72 23.39 4.74
C MET A 1 -32.49 23.58 3.86
N LYS A 2 -32.20 24.83 3.46
CA LYS A 2 -31.15 25.19 2.51
C LYS A 2 -29.81 25.11 3.23
N LYS A 3 -28.89 24.26 2.72
CA LYS A 3 -27.49 24.26 3.17
C LYS A 3 -26.71 25.28 2.34
N PHE A 4 -26.19 26.29 3.01
CA PHE A 4 -25.28 27.29 2.47
C PHE A 4 -23.92 26.64 2.23
N PHE A 5 -23.49 26.60 0.97
CA PHE A 5 -22.09 26.37 0.62
C PHE A 5 -21.35 27.70 0.81
N SER A 6 -20.43 27.72 1.77
CA SER A 6 -19.50 28.83 1.93
C SER A 6 -18.31 28.62 1.00
N LEU A 7 -18.38 29.28 -0.16
CA LEU A 7 -17.22 29.42 -1.06
C LEU A 7 -16.28 30.45 -0.39
N MET A 8 -15.16 29.97 0.15
CA MET A 8 -14.10 30.86 0.63
C MET A 8 -13.19 31.19 -0.57
N ALA A 9 -13.53 32.27 -1.28
CA ALA A 9 -12.68 32.84 -2.30
C ALA A 9 -11.48 33.53 -1.64
N ILE A 10 -10.28 32.92 -1.77
CA ILE A 10 -9.03 33.60 -1.40
C ILE A 10 -8.63 34.47 -2.58
N ALA A 11 -8.78 35.76 -2.41
CA ALA A 11 -8.26 36.76 -3.34
C ALA A 11 -6.73 36.80 -3.21
N ILE A 12 -6.03 36.30 -4.22
CA ILE A 12 -4.60 36.52 -4.39
C ILE A 12 -4.43 37.88 -5.07
N ALA A 13 -3.93 38.84 -4.32
CA ALA A 13 -3.56 40.15 -4.86
C ALA A 13 -2.32 39.98 -5.75
N ALA A 14 -2.48 40.08 -7.04
CA ALA A 14 -1.37 40.25 -7.97
C ALA A 14 -0.75 41.64 -7.75
N VAL A 15 0.40 41.69 -7.10
CA VAL A 15 1.18 42.93 -7.01
C VAL A 15 2.04 43.02 -8.26
N SER A 16 1.59 43.79 -9.21
CA SER A 16 2.37 44.22 -10.36
C SER A 16 3.21 45.44 -9.95
N PHE A 17 4.51 45.20 -9.75
CA PHE A 17 5.48 46.31 -9.65
C PHE A 17 5.93 46.72 -11.07
N THR A 18 5.45 47.86 -11.55
CA THR A 18 6.03 48.54 -12.67
C THR A 18 7.19 49.42 -12.18
N ALA A 19 8.43 49.04 -12.45
CA ALA A 19 9.57 49.96 -12.38
C ALA A 19 10.09 50.20 -13.81
N CYS A 20 9.97 51.41 -14.30
CA CYS A 20 10.63 51.86 -15.51
C CYS A 20 12.10 52.10 -15.24
N SER A 21 13.00 51.55 -16.08
CA SER A 21 14.11 52.28 -16.71
C SER A 21 14.95 51.39 -17.64
N ASP A 22 15.19 51.93 -18.84
CA ASP A 22 16.24 51.71 -19.83
C ASP A 22 16.43 50.34 -20.49
N SER A 23 16.02 50.28 -21.73
CA SER A 23 16.54 49.61 -22.94
C SER A 23 17.51 48.42 -22.77
N ASP A 24 17.10 47.39 -22.06
CA ASP A 24 17.39 46.01 -22.41
C ASP A 24 16.04 45.34 -22.66
N SER A 25 15.88 44.70 -23.81
CA SER A 25 14.64 44.01 -24.15
C SER A 25 14.22 43.12 -22.98
N ASP A 26 13.09 43.47 -22.36
CA ASP A 26 12.58 42.72 -21.22
C ASP A 26 12.57 41.23 -21.53
N ALA A 27 13.32 40.42 -20.72
CA ALA A 27 13.38 38.99 -20.91
C ALA A 27 11.98 38.40 -21.01
N ILE A 28 11.70 37.63 -22.03
CA ILE A 28 10.44 36.91 -22.14
C ILE A 28 10.57 35.69 -21.24
N LEU A 29 9.69 35.60 -20.25
CA LEU A 29 9.55 34.40 -19.41
C LEU A 29 8.09 34.23 -19.05
N SER A 30 7.48 33.12 -19.48
CA SER A 30 6.11 32.74 -19.17
C SER A 30 5.99 31.20 -19.15
N VAL A 31 4.91 30.72 -18.54
CA VAL A 31 4.52 29.31 -18.59
C VAL A 31 3.19 29.19 -19.34
N ASP A 32 2.90 27.98 -19.80
CA ASP A 32 1.62 27.70 -20.46
C ASP A 32 0.44 28.07 -19.55
N PRO A 33 -0.62 28.72 -20.09
CA PRO A 33 -1.81 29.09 -19.32
C PRO A 33 -2.46 27.92 -18.56
N SER A 34 -2.36 26.70 -19.07
CA SER A 34 -2.92 25.49 -18.41
C SER A 34 -2.31 25.18 -17.05
N VAL A 35 -1.08 25.64 -16.80
CA VAL A 35 -0.35 25.42 -15.53
C VAL A 35 -0.07 26.71 -14.77
N SER A 36 -0.42 27.87 -15.33
CA SER A 36 -0.17 29.20 -14.73
C SER A 36 -0.91 29.41 -13.41
N GLU A 37 -2.11 28.82 -13.27
CA GLU A 37 -2.89 28.86 -12.02
C GLU A 37 -2.48 27.79 -11.02
N GLY A 38 -1.58 26.88 -11.40
CA GLY A 38 -1.03 25.81 -10.59
C GLY A 38 -1.39 24.41 -11.06
N ILE A 39 -0.68 23.45 -10.50
CA ILE A 39 -0.86 22.01 -10.74
C ILE A 39 -1.56 21.42 -9.54
N VAL A 40 -2.64 20.68 -9.78
CA VAL A 40 -3.27 19.82 -8.78
C VAL A 40 -2.77 18.40 -9.00
N ALA A 41 -1.82 17.98 -8.16
CA ALA A 41 -1.24 16.67 -8.29
C ALA A 41 -2.18 15.59 -7.72
N GLU A 42 -2.18 14.43 -8.38
CA GLU A 42 -2.92 13.27 -7.94
C GLU A 42 -2.36 12.73 -6.62
N LEU A 43 -3.20 11.99 -5.90
CA LEU A 43 -2.85 11.46 -4.58
C LEU A 43 -1.65 10.50 -4.62
N ASP A 44 -1.60 9.66 -5.64
CA ASP A 44 -0.53 8.70 -5.89
C ASP A 44 0.72 9.32 -6.55
N GLY A 45 0.75 10.67 -6.64
CA GLY A 45 1.85 11.41 -7.24
C GLY A 45 1.89 11.34 -8.76
N GLY A 46 3.05 11.54 -9.33
CA GLY A 46 3.27 11.44 -10.77
C GLY A 46 4.27 12.45 -11.32
N PHE A 47 4.33 12.49 -12.65
CA PHE A 47 5.19 13.40 -13.40
C PHE A 47 4.34 14.45 -14.10
N TYR A 48 4.66 15.72 -13.85
CA TYR A 48 3.92 16.87 -14.36
C TYR A 48 4.82 17.76 -15.19
N GLN A 49 4.34 18.17 -16.36
CA GLN A 49 5.08 19.03 -17.28
C GLN A 49 4.69 20.48 -17.09
N ILE A 50 5.68 21.37 -17.04
CA ILE A 50 5.52 22.82 -17.03
C ILE A 50 6.15 23.37 -18.31
N PRO A 51 5.37 23.59 -19.36
CA PRO A 51 5.91 24.22 -20.57
C PRO A 51 6.32 25.66 -20.31
N VAL A 52 7.55 26.01 -20.66
CA VAL A 52 8.16 27.33 -20.48
C VAL A 52 8.40 27.98 -21.83
N THR A 53 8.02 29.25 -21.96
CA THR A 53 8.39 30.11 -23.07
C THR A 53 9.37 31.15 -22.56
N ALA A 54 10.59 31.15 -23.11
CA ALA A 54 11.64 32.08 -22.74
C ALA A 54 12.51 32.42 -23.94
N ASP A 55 13.11 33.60 -23.94
CA ASP A 55 14.10 34.05 -24.95
C ASP A 55 15.56 33.95 -24.47
N LYS A 56 15.74 33.77 -23.16
CA LYS A 56 17.05 33.66 -22.50
C LYS A 56 17.15 32.33 -21.71
N ASP A 57 18.33 32.11 -21.12
CA ASP A 57 18.52 30.99 -20.19
C ASP A 57 17.72 31.19 -18.93
N TRP A 58 17.18 30.10 -18.37
CA TRP A 58 16.40 30.08 -17.15
C TRP A 58 16.87 29.01 -16.18
N THR A 59 16.58 29.23 -14.92
CA THR A 59 16.81 28.25 -13.82
C THR A 59 15.50 27.97 -13.13
N VAL A 60 15.39 26.80 -12.52
CA VAL A 60 14.21 26.40 -11.77
C VAL A 60 14.61 25.76 -10.44
N ARG A 61 13.84 26.03 -9.40
CA ARG A 61 13.95 25.41 -8.10
C ARG A 61 12.59 25.22 -7.45
N LEU A 62 12.51 24.29 -6.52
CA LEU A 62 11.36 24.20 -5.60
C LEU A 62 11.53 25.21 -4.47
N GLU A 63 10.42 25.58 -3.86
CA GLU A 63 10.41 26.35 -2.61
C GLU A 63 11.13 25.56 -1.51
N ASP A 64 11.82 26.30 -0.62
CA ASP A 64 12.62 25.70 0.46
C ASP A 64 11.75 24.88 1.41
N GLY A 65 12.25 23.71 1.81
CA GLY A 65 11.54 22.79 2.70
C GLY A 65 10.63 21.78 2.01
N CYS A 66 10.52 21.80 0.68
CA CYS A 66 9.82 20.76 -0.05
C CYS A 66 10.66 19.48 -0.09
N ASP A 67 10.13 18.39 0.50
CA ASP A 67 10.77 17.08 0.54
C ASP A 67 9.94 15.98 -0.15
N TRP A 68 8.86 16.37 -0.84
CA TRP A 68 7.91 15.46 -1.48
C TRP A 68 7.77 15.69 -2.99
N ALA A 69 8.55 16.61 -3.55
CA ALA A 69 8.66 16.81 -4.99
C ALA A 69 10.11 16.98 -5.40
N SER A 70 10.43 16.71 -6.65
CA SER A 70 11.74 16.90 -7.24
C SER A 70 11.65 17.38 -8.69
N LEU A 71 12.70 18.07 -9.15
CA LEU A 71 12.80 18.59 -10.51
C LEU A 71 13.76 17.71 -11.31
N MET A 72 13.33 17.26 -12.49
CA MET A 72 14.18 16.55 -13.43
C MET A 72 15.17 17.52 -14.11
N ASP A 73 14.70 18.72 -14.43
CA ASP A 73 15.51 19.82 -14.98
C ASP A 73 15.65 20.92 -13.92
N VAL A 74 16.84 21.51 -13.81
CA VAL A 74 17.10 22.64 -12.92
C VAL A 74 17.47 23.93 -13.70
N LYS A 75 17.64 23.82 -15.01
CA LYS A 75 17.95 24.93 -15.93
C LYS A 75 17.58 24.56 -17.36
N GLY A 76 17.34 25.56 -18.17
CA GLY A 76 17.13 25.42 -19.60
C GLY A 76 17.50 26.69 -20.37
N LYS A 77 17.36 26.63 -21.69
CA LYS A 77 17.66 27.72 -22.60
C LYS A 77 16.55 27.88 -23.61
N GLY A 78 16.03 29.11 -23.75
CA GLY A 78 14.89 29.36 -24.62
C GLY A 78 13.64 28.63 -24.17
N SER A 79 12.69 28.41 -25.09
CA SER A 79 11.47 27.65 -24.77
C SER A 79 11.76 26.18 -24.57
N GLY A 80 11.10 25.57 -23.58
CA GLY A 80 11.31 24.18 -23.18
C GLY A 80 10.20 23.67 -22.26
N SER A 81 10.45 22.59 -21.56
CA SER A 81 9.54 22.05 -20.54
C SER A 81 10.34 21.62 -19.32
N ILE A 82 9.75 21.84 -18.14
CA ILE A 82 10.27 21.35 -16.86
C ILE A 82 9.40 20.18 -16.47
N GLU A 83 10.02 19.04 -16.11
CA GLU A 83 9.30 17.91 -15.55
C GLU A 83 9.47 17.89 -14.02
N VAL A 84 8.34 17.87 -13.32
CA VAL A 84 8.28 17.77 -11.85
C VAL A 84 7.78 16.39 -11.48
N CYS A 85 8.54 15.69 -10.66
CA CYS A 85 8.12 14.44 -10.02
C CYS A 85 7.52 14.76 -8.66
N VAL A 86 6.30 14.33 -8.40
CA VAL A 86 5.58 14.49 -7.15
C VAL A 86 5.38 13.12 -6.50
N ASP A 87 5.75 12.99 -5.24
CA ASP A 87 5.57 11.77 -4.46
C ASP A 87 4.08 11.49 -4.18
N ALA A 88 3.75 10.24 -3.93
CA ALA A 88 2.44 9.88 -3.39
C ALA A 88 2.21 10.54 -2.01
N ASN A 89 0.96 10.96 -1.75
CA ASN A 89 0.57 11.60 -0.49
C ASN A 89 -0.41 10.76 0.30
N TYR A 90 0.11 9.96 1.19
CA TYR A 90 -0.71 9.13 2.11
C TYR A 90 -0.62 9.61 3.57
N THR A 91 -0.19 10.84 3.79
CA THR A 91 -0.03 11.43 5.13
C THR A 91 -1.35 11.81 5.80
N GLY A 92 -2.45 11.82 5.05
CA GLY A 92 -3.74 12.30 5.54
C GLY A 92 -3.92 13.83 5.51
N PHE A 93 -2.88 14.58 5.10
CA PHE A 93 -2.92 16.05 5.02
C PHE A 93 -2.59 16.55 3.62
N GLY A 94 -3.35 17.56 3.14
CA GLY A 94 -3.02 18.25 1.90
C GLY A 94 -1.68 19.00 2.03
N ARG A 95 -0.93 19.05 0.94
CA ARG A 95 0.36 19.74 0.92
C ARG A 95 0.49 20.63 -0.31
N LYS A 96 1.33 21.67 -0.18
CA LYS A 96 1.55 22.65 -1.24
C LYS A 96 3.00 23.04 -1.29
N THR A 97 3.48 23.36 -2.49
CA THR A 97 4.79 23.95 -2.75
C THR A 97 4.73 24.83 -3.98
N ASN A 98 5.80 25.55 -4.27
CA ASN A 98 5.94 26.38 -5.44
C ASN A 98 7.15 25.95 -6.26
N VAL A 99 6.98 25.93 -7.59
CA VAL A 99 8.07 25.88 -8.55
C VAL A 99 8.42 27.32 -8.94
N LEU A 100 9.64 27.73 -8.70
CA LEU A 100 10.15 29.08 -9.02
C LEU A 100 11.04 28.99 -10.25
N ILE A 101 10.65 29.63 -11.33
CA ILE A 101 11.34 29.67 -12.61
C ILE A 101 11.86 31.08 -12.80
N SER A 102 13.18 31.25 -12.95
CA SER A 102 13.82 32.56 -13.02
C SER A 102 14.67 32.71 -14.28
N SER A 103 14.55 33.86 -14.95
CA SER A 103 15.35 34.26 -16.09
C SER A 103 15.67 35.76 -16.01
N GLY A 104 16.94 36.10 -15.80
CA GLY A 104 17.32 37.46 -15.45
C GLY A 104 16.59 37.93 -14.18
N ASP A 105 15.95 39.08 -14.27
CA ASP A 105 15.19 39.67 -13.14
C ASP A 105 13.74 39.19 -13.05
N LYS A 106 13.30 38.35 -13.99
CA LYS A 106 11.95 37.78 -13.99
C LYS A 106 11.88 36.46 -13.27
N THR A 107 10.82 36.28 -12.48
CA THR A 107 10.49 35.01 -11.84
C THR A 107 9.00 34.70 -12.07
N VAL A 108 8.73 33.51 -12.52
CA VAL A 108 7.39 32.94 -12.64
C VAL A 108 7.24 31.87 -11.56
N VAL A 109 6.10 31.88 -10.87
CA VAL A 109 5.78 30.95 -9.80
C VAL A 109 4.64 30.05 -10.28
N VAL A 110 4.84 28.74 -10.22
CA VAL A 110 3.80 27.75 -10.50
C VAL A 110 3.52 26.98 -9.21
N PRO A 111 2.33 27.20 -8.60
CA PRO A 111 1.93 26.44 -7.42
C PRO A 111 1.69 24.97 -7.75
N ILE A 112 2.10 24.09 -6.83
CA ILE A 112 1.71 22.66 -6.85
C ILE A 112 0.94 22.39 -5.57
N SER A 113 -0.25 21.85 -5.71
CA SER A 113 -1.05 21.37 -4.60
C SER A 113 -1.37 19.90 -4.77
N GLN A 114 -1.35 19.15 -3.68
CA GLN A 114 -1.77 17.75 -3.65
C GLN A 114 -2.82 17.59 -2.56
N ARG A 115 -3.95 17.01 -2.93
CA ARG A 115 -5.11 16.89 -2.05
C ARG A 115 -4.84 15.97 -0.88
N THR A 116 -5.60 16.15 0.20
CA THR A 116 -5.84 15.11 1.20
C THR A 116 -6.69 14.04 0.57
N PRO A 117 -6.47 12.78 0.98
CA PRO A 117 -7.49 11.77 0.83
C PRO A 117 -8.78 12.27 1.46
N ASP A 118 -9.91 12.15 0.76
CA ASP A 118 -11.18 12.38 1.39
C ASP A 118 -11.42 11.24 2.39
N THR A 119 -11.47 11.57 3.68
CA THR A 119 -11.65 10.57 4.75
C THR A 119 -13.00 9.87 4.71
N ASN A 120 -13.92 10.34 3.85
CA ASN A 120 -15.21 9.71 3.59
C ASN A 120 -15.17 8.77 2.38
N ASP A 121 -14.15 8.86 1.53
CA ASP A 121 -13.91 7.90 0.46
C ASP A 121 -13.22 6.68 1.04
N GLY A 122 -13.99 5.66 1.41
CA GLY A 122 -13.47 4.36 1.84
C GLY A 122 -12.58 3.67 0.80
N ASP A 123 -12.45 4.24 -0.37
CA ASP A 123 -11.71 3.76 -1.54
C ASP A 123 -10.30 4.31 -1.70
N TYR A 124 -9.85 5.05 -0.72
CA TYR A 124 -8.55 5.71 -0.69
C TYR A 124 -7.35 4.82 -1.08
N TYR A 125 -7.43 3.54 -0.80
CA TYR A 125 -6.36 2.57 -1.06
C TYR A 125 -6.61 1.67 -2.27
N ASN A 126 -7.64 1.94 -3.04
CA ASN A 126 -8.05 1.14 -4.19
C ASN A 126 -7.31 1.51 -5.49
N ILE A 127 -6.01 1.75 -5.40
CA ILE A 127 -5.18 1.81 -6.59
C ILE A 127 -4.92 0.36 -7.01
N ALA A 128 -5.54 -0.06 -8.10
CA ALA A 128 -5.37 -1.41 -8.61
C ALA A 128 -3.88 -1.74 -8.77
N GLY A 129 -3.48 -2.92 -8.34
CA GLY A 129 -2.10 -3.38 -8.36
C GLY A 129 -1.16 -2.78 -7.32
N ASN A 130 -1.53 -1.69 -6.66
CA ASN A 130 -0.63 -0.92 -5.79
C ASN A 130 -1.04 -0.89 -4.33
N LYS A 131 -2.11 -1.58 -3.95
CA LYS A 131 -2.58 -1.59 -2.55
C LYS A 131 -1.49 -2.12 -1.63
N GLY A 132 -0.95 -1.23 -0.81
CA GLY A 132 0.10 -1.55 0.17
C GLY A 132 1.47 -1.91 -0.41
N LEU A 133 1.60 -2.13 -1.72
CA LEU A 133 2.86 -2.52 -2.33
C LEU A 133 3.92 -1.41 -2.22
N GLY A 134 5.11 -1.77 -1.75
CA GLY A 134 6.19 -0.80 -1.53
C GLY A 134 6.02 0.08 -0.30
N PHE A 135 5.02 -0.18 0.55
CA PHE A 135 4.87 0.53 1.84
C PHE A 135 5.66 -0.18 2.94
N GLY A 136 6.09 0.62 3.92
CA GLY A 136 6.42 0.09 5.23
C GLY A 136 5.20 -0.57 5.89
N PHE A 137 5.42 -1.47 6.82
CA PHE A 137 4.35 -2.18 7.52
C PHE A 137 4.45 -1.97 9.03
N ASP A 138 3.45 -1.33 9.62
CA ASP A 138 3.34 -1.13 11.06
C ASP A 138 2.68 -2.34 11.73
N MET A 139 3.47 -3.07 12.48
CA MET A 139 3.02 -4.26 13.20
C MET A 139 2.14 -3.96 14.41
N SER A 140 2.18 -2.75 14.94
CA SER A 140 1.40 -2.37 16.12
C SER A 140 -0.07 -2.10 15.77
N THR A 141 -0.29 -1.56 14.59
CA THR A 141 -1.61 -1.23 14.06
C THR A 141 -2.06 -2.19 12.96
N PHE A 142 -1.19 -3.08 12.50
CA PHE A 142 -1.39 -3.93 11.33
C PHE A 142 -1.85 -3.12 10.11
N SER A 143 -1.19 -2.01 9.88
CA SER A 143 -1.51 -1.08 8.81
C SER A 143 -0.28 -0.77 7.98
N ASN A 144 -0.49 -0.12 6.83
CA ASN A 144 0.61 0.50 6.11
C ASN A 144 1.35 1.44 7.04
N GLY A 145 2.67 1.43 6.96
CA GLY A 145 3.48 2.52 7.44
C GLY A 145 3.05 3.82 6.76
N GLN A 146 3.40 4.93 7.37
CA GLN A 146 3.02 6.26 6.87
C GLN A 146 3.71 6.63 5.55
N MET A 147 4.65 5.80 5.08
CA MET A 147 5.50 6.14 3.94
C MET A 147 5.59 4.98 2.95
N GLN A 148 5.34 5.29 1.69
CA GLN A 148 5.70 4.44 0.57
C GLN A 148 7.21 4.62 0.27
N VAL A 149 7.89 3.52 0.05
CA VAL A 149 9.34 3.49 -0.20
C VAL A 149 9.64 3.76 -1.68
N PHE A 150 8.95 3.03 -2.57
CA PHE A 150 9.22 3.04 -4.00
C PHE A 150 8.22 3.89 -4.76
N ASN A 151 8.72 4.60 -5.76
CA ASN A 151 7.90 5.36 -6.68
C ASN A 151 7.52 4.47 -7.88
N LEU A 152 6.35 3.86 -7.80
CA LEU A 152 5.87 2.93 -8.83
C LEU A 152 5.69 3.62 -10.20
N LYS A 153 5.40 4.93 -10.22
CA LYS A 153 5.33 5.69 -11.46
C LYS A 153 6.70 5.87 -12.13
N ALA A 154 7.76 6.05 -11.34
CA ALA A 154 9.12 6.10 -11.86
C ALA A 154 9.58 4.72 -12.38
N ILE A 155 9.20 3.65 -11.68
CA ILE A 155 9.46 2.28 -12.13
C ILE A 155 8.81 2.05 -13.50
N ASN A 156 7.52 2.38 -13.65
CA ASN A 156 6.82 2.25 -14.92
C ASN A 156 7.47 3.09 -16.04
N LYS A 157 7.91 4.32 -15.72
CA LYS A 157 8.64 5.18 -16.68
C LYS A 157 9.94 4.55 -17.17
N LEU A 158 10.70 3.91 -16.29
CA LEU A 158 11.93 3.22 -16.66
C LEU A 158 11.66 1.97 -17.51
N MET A 159 10.65 1.18 -17.14
CA MET A 159 10.23 0.01 -17.92
C MET A 159 9.74 0.42 -19.33
N GLU A 160 9.07 1.58 -19.47
CA GLU A 160 8.71 2.14 -20.78
C GLU A 160 9.92 2.61 -21.61
N GLN A 161 11.02 3.01 -20.96
CA GLN A 161 12.23 3.44 -21.63
C GLN A 161 13.07 2.28 -22.16
N ASP A 162 13.22 1.23 -21.36
CA ASP A 162 13.99 0.02 -21.70
C ASP A 162 13.43 -1.16 -20.89
N ASP A 163 12.53 -1.93 -21.51
CA ASP A 163 11.88 -3.09 -20.91
C ASP A 163 12.84 -4.24 -20.60
N ILE A 164 13.96 -4.35 -21.33
CA ILE A 164 14.96 -5.39 -21.11
C ILE A 164 15.82 -5.08 -19.89
N MET A 165 16.27 -3.82 -19.77
CA MET A 165 17.16 -3.40 -18.68
C MET A 165 16.46 -3.30 -17.34
N TYR A 166 15.18 -2.94 -17.34
CA TYR A 166 14.38 -2.69 -16.13
C TYR A 166 13.28 -3.72 -15.90
N ASP A 167 13.30 -4.83 -16.67
CA ASP A 167 12.39 -5.96 -16.47
C ASP A 167 12.55 -6.55 -15.05
N GLY A 168 11.46 -6.98 -14.47
CA GLY A 168 11.46 -7.63 -13.15
C GLY A 168 11.39 -6.69 -11.95
N MET A 169 11.56 -5.36 -12.09
CA MET A 169 11.36 -4.43 -10.97
C MET A 169 9.93 -4.45 -10.43
N TYR A 170 8.95 -4.65 -11.30
CA TYR A 170 7.53 -4.74 -10.96
C TYR A 170 6.86 -5.83 -11.80
N ASN A 171 6.02 -6.62 -11.17
CA ASN A 171 5.18 -7.60 -11.84
C ASN A 171 3.75 -7.56 -11.29
N ALA A 172 2.76 -7.69 -12.18
CA ALA A 172 1.35 -7.79 -11.82
C ALA A 172 0.68 -8.86 -12.68
N ASP A 173 0.31 -9.97 -12.03
CA ASP A 173 -0.32 -11.13 -12.67
C ASP A 173 -1.81 -11.18 -12.30
N VAL A 174 -2.68 -11.05 -13.30
CA VAL A 174 -4.11 -11.31 -13.12
C VAL A 174 -4.33 -12.82 -13.03
N VAL A 175 -4.96 -13.23 -11.94
CA VAL A 175 -5.29 -14.64 -11.69
C VAL A 175 -6.58 -14.98 -12.44
N HIS A 176 -6.47 -15.68 -13.57
CA HIS A 176 -7.62 -16.03 -14.42
C HIS A 176 -8.45 -17.20 -13.88
N ASN A 177 -7.91 -18.00 -12.98
CA ASN A 177 -8.56 -19.16 -12.37
C ASN A 177 -8.73 -18.97 -10.86
N TYR A 178 -9.46 -17.91 -10.47
CA TYR A 178 -9.76 -17.63 -9.06
C TYR A 178 -10.71 -18.64 -8.42
N PHE A 179 -11.15 -19.64 -9.16
CA PHE A 179 -11.91 -20.79 -8.65
C PHE A 179 -11.01 -21.94 -8.13
N ALA A 180 -9.68 -21.78 -8.17
CA ALA A 180 -8.77 -22.72 -7.53
C ALA A 180 -8.82 -22.48 -6.02
N ASP A 181 -9.74 -23.13 -5.38
CA ASP A 181 -10.11 -23.00 -3.98
C ASP A 181 -8.97 -23.43 -3.06
N GLU A 182 -8.37 -22.49 -2.39
CA GLU A 182 -7.64 -22.80 -1.18
C GLU A 182 -8.58 -22.66 0.02
N VAL A 183 -9.38 -23.67 0.28
CA VAL A 183 -10.03 -23.85 1.58
C VAL A 183 -9.02 -24.56 2.48
N ASN A 184 -8.59 -23.86 3.52
CA ASN A 184 -7.71 -24.41 4.54
C ASN A 184 -8.48 -24.56 5.83
N VAL A 185 -8.43 -25.75 6.42
CA VAL A 185 -8.98 -26.03 7.75
C VAL A 185 -7.84 -26.40 8.69
N ASP A 186 -7.57 -25.55 9.63
CA ASP A 186 -6.55 -25.78 10.64
C ASP A 186 -7.20 -26.05 12.01
N SER A 187 -6.73 -27.10 12.70
CA SER A 187 -7.05 -27.31 14.11
C SER A 187 -6.14 -26.43 14.96
N ILE A 188 -6.73 -25.54 15.74
CA ILE A 188 -5.98 -24.69 16.65
C ILE A 188 -5.94 -25.39 18.02
N GLU A 189 -4.77 -25.96 18.36
CA GLU A 189 -4.53 -26.42 19.72
C GLU A 189 -4.38 -25.22 20.67
N ASP A 190 -4.91 -25.37 21.91
CA ASP A 190 -4.89 -24.37 22.98
C ASP A 190 -3.46 -23.99 23.40
N LYS A 191 -2.72 -23.33 22.56
CA LYS A 191 -1.56 -22.55 22.99
C LYS A 191 -2.03 -21.13 23.20
N LYS A 192 -1.89 -20.69 24.48
CA LYS A 192 -2.14 -19.31 24.92
C LYS A 192 -2.19 -18.35 23.76
N ASP A 193 -3.35 -17.71 23.60
CA ASP A 193 -3.47 -16.45 22.88
C ASP A 193 -2.51 -15.39 23.45
N SER A 194 -1.21 -15.60 23.34
CA SER A 194 -0.42 -14.51 22.87
C SER A 194 -1.08 -14.16 21.56
N LEU A 195 -1.41 -12.94 21.29
CA LEU A 195 -1.66 -12.40 19.96
C LEU A 195 -0.63 -13.02 19.00
N GLY A 196 -0.63 -14.32 19.02
CA GLY A 196 -0.02 -15.19 18.05
C GLY A 196 -0.87 -14.88 16.88
N ILE A 197 -0.58 -13.78 16.44
CA ILE A 197 -0.70 -13.33 15.13
C ILE A 197 -0.44 -14.59 14.38
N GLU A 198 -1.48 -15.34 14.16
CA GLU A 198 -1.51 -16.27 13.08
C GLU A 198 -1.35 -15.39 11.86
N LEU A 199 -0.11 -14.99 11.70
CA LEU A 199 0.46 -14.41 10.51
C LEU A 199 0.60 -15.51 9.44
N ARG A 200 -0.36 -16.35 9.30
CA ARG A 200 -0.89 -16.63 7.99
C ARG A 200 -1.66 -15.37 7.67
N PHE A 201 -0.95 -14.49 7.04
CA PHE A 201 -1.29 -13.13 6.78
C PHE A 201 -2.57 -13.03 5.96
N ASN A 202 -3.70 -13.42 6.53
CA ASN A 202 -4.90 -12.70 6.26
C ASN A 202 -4.70 -11.36 6.95
N ILE A 203 -3.91 -10.48 6.33
CA ILE A 203 -3.74 -9.12 6.79
C ILE A 203 -5.01 -8.40 6.49
N ASN A 204 -5.92 -8.62 7.36
CA ASN A 204 -7.23 -8.07 7.37
C ASN A 204 -7.36 -6.96 8.40
N TYR A 205 -6.21 -6.48 8.88
CA TYR A 205 -6.23 -5.52 9.94
C TYR A 205 -5.90 -4.14 9.41
N GLY A 206 -6.96 -3.37 9.21
CA GLY A 206 -6.86 -1.92 9.19
C GLY A 206 -6.23 -1.28 7.96
N LEU A 207 -5.60 -2.07 7.09
CA LEU A 207 -4.98 -1.52 5.91
C LEU A 207 -6.00 -0.90 4.97
N PHE A 208 -7.22 -1.46 4.94
CA PHE A 208 -8.20 -1.03 3.96
C PHE A 208 -9.60 -1.26 4.51
N HIS A 209 -10.17 -0.22 5.10
CA HIS A 209 -11.55 -0.22 5.54
C HIS A 209 -12.49 -0.21 4.34
N LEU A 210 -12.97 -1.36 3.93
CA LEU A 210 -14.32 -1.47 3.44
C LEU A 210 -15.16 -2.14 4.55
N GLY A 211 -15.68 -1.33 5.38
CA GLY A 211 -17.00 -1.33 6.00
C GLY A 211 -17.40 -2.44 6.94
N VAL A 212 -16.72 -3.57 7.10
CA VAL A 212 -17.17 -4.61 8.03
C VAL A 212 -16.08 -4.97 9.01
N LYS A 213 -16.08 -4.29 10.16
CA LYS A 213 -15.32 -4.74 11.33
C LYS A 213 -16.05 -5.95 11.92
N ALA A 214 -15.47 -7.14 11.82
CA ALA A 214 -15.85 -8.23 12.70
C ALA A 214 -15.66 -7.76 14.14
N LYS A 215 -16.77 -7.44 14.80
CA LYS A 215 -16.75 -7.14 16.22
C LYS A 215 -16.54 -8.46 16.96
N TYR A 216 -15.46 -8.52 17.73
CA TYR A 216 -15.21 -9.55 18.71
C TYR A 216 -16.49 -9.95 19.44
N VAL A 217 -16.96 -11.16 19.23
CA VAL A 217 -18.02 -11.75 20.07
C VAL A 217 -17.40 -12.00 21.44
N GLY A 218 -18.03 -11.49 22.48
CA GLY A 218 -17.44 -11.33 23.80
C GLY A 218 -16.86 -12.64 24.38
N LYS A 219 -15.84 -12.48 25.22
CA LYS A 219 -15.13 -13.54 25.95
C LYS A 219 -16.04 -14.53 26.73
N GLU A 220 -17.31 -14.21 26.90
CA GLU A 220 -18.23 -14.95 27.76
C GLU A 220 -18.82 -16.23 27.13
N GLU A 221 -18.75 -16.38 25.79
CA GLU A 221 -19.24 -17.58 25.10
C GLU A 221 -18.15 -18.62 24.81
N ARG A 222 -16.90 -18.36 25.17
CA ARG A 222 -15.80 -19.32 25.01
C ARG A 222 -15.90 -20.42 26.05
N LYS A 223 -16.56 -21.51 25.69
CA LYS A 223 -16.56 -22.73 26.54
C LYS A 223 -15.14 -23.26 26.62
N THR A 224 -14.65 -23.46 27.84
CA THR A 224 -13.31 -23.90 28.20
C THR A 224 -12.89 -25.27 27.62
N ASN A 225 -13.79 -25.99 26.96
CA ASN A 225 -13.60 -27.33 26.40
C ASN A 225 -14.06 -27.43 24.94
N SER A 226 -13.89 -26.41 24.12
CA SER A 226 -14.22 -26.46 22.69
C SER A 226 -12.98 -26.70 21.85
N LYS A 227 -13.08 -27.51 20.79
CA LYS A 227 -12.09 -27.53 19.73
C LYS A 227 -12.28 -26.35 18.79
N ARG A 228 -11.16 -25.77 18.34
CA ARG A 228 -11.17 -24.62 17.43
C ARG A 228 -10.75 -25.08 16.05
N TYR A 229 -11.47 -24.60 15.05
CA TYR A 229 -11.11 -24.72 13.65
C TYR A 229 -11.10 -23.33 13.02
N LYS A 230 -10.15 -23.09 12.14
CA LYS A 230 -10.15 -21.94 11.24
C LYS A 230 -10.40 -22.45 9.85
N VAL A 231 -11.45 -21.93 9.22
CA VAL A 231 -11.76 -22.18 7.82
C VAL A 231 -11.53 -20.90 7.07
N THR A 232 -10.70 -20.92 6.05
CA THR A 232 -10.41 -19.74 5.23
C THR A 232 -10.63 -20.09 3.77
N GLN A 233 -11.45 -19.27 3.10
CA GLN A 233 -11.59 -19.28 1.65
C GLN A 233 -10.98 -18.00 1.10
N SER A 234 -10.03 -18.12 0.19
CA SER A 234 -9.41 -16.99 -0.50
C SER A 234 -9.64 -17.08 -2.00
N LEU A 235 -10.01 -15.95 -2.60
CA LEU A 235 -10.25 -15.80 -4.02
C LEU A 235 -9.28 -14.75 -4.56
N PRO A 236 -8.04 -15.13 -4.92
CA PRO A 236 -7.05 -14.21 -5.46
C PRO A 236 -7.45 -13.79 -6.89
N MET A 237 -7.37 -12.49 -7.18
CA MET A 237 -7.67 -11.91 -8.50
C MET A 237 -6.46 -11.25 -9.14
N LEU A 238 -5.57 -10.66 -8.33
CA LEU A 238 -4.34 -10.03 -8.79
C LEU A 238 -3.22 -10.31 -7.80
N LYS A 239 -2.04 -10.68 -8.31
CA LYS A 239 -0.79 -10.72 -7.55
C LYS A 239 0.15 -9.66 -8.08
N ALA A 240 0.50 -8.69 -7.26
CA ALA A 240 1.46 -7.65 -7.62
C ALA A 240 2.69 -7.74 -6.73
N SER A 241 3.88 -7.61 -7.32
CA SER A 241 5.16 -7.71 -6.60
C SER A 241 6.19 -6.73 -7.13
N ILE A 242 7.15 -6.40 -6.29
CA ILE A 242 8.32 -5.59 -6.62
C ILE A 242 9.61 -6.31 -6.23
N SER A 243 10.62 -6.20 -7.07
CA SER A 243 11.98 -6.65 -6.77
C SER A 243 12.76 -5.51 -6.12
N TYR A 244 12.70 -5.43 -4.80
CA TYR A 244 13.40 -4.37 -4.06
C TYR A 244 14.91 -4.39 -4.28
N ASN A 245 15.53 -5.54 -4.53
CA ASN A 245 16.95 -5.66 -4.79
C ASN A 245 17.34 -5.00 -6.13
N GLU A 246 16.56 -5.21 -7.18
CA GLU A 246 16.79 -4.60 -8.48
C GLU A 246 16.56 -3.11 -8.44
N ILE A 247 15.46 -2.67 -7.84
CA ILE A 247 15.16 -1.24 -7.67
C ILE A 247 16.29 -0.54 -6.91
N MET A 248 16.72 -1.12 -5.78
CA MET A 248 17.81 -0.56 -4.97
C MET A 248 19.15 -0.62 -5.72
N GLY A 249 19.40 -1.67 -6.52
CA GLY A 249 20.57 -1.77 -7.39
C GLY A 249 20.64 -0.61 -8.36
N HIS A 250 19.63 -0.42 -9.19
CA HIS A 250 19.57 0.69 -10.15
C HIS A 250 19.66 2.08 -9.51
N TYR A 251 19.04 2.24 -8.33
CA TYR A 251 19.18 3.50 -7.58
C TYR A 251 20.61 3.74 -7.11
N ARG A 252 21.33 2.71 -6.61
CA ARG A 252 22.71 2.83 -6.15
C ARG A 252 23.67 3.07 -7.30
N ASP A 253 23.50 2.37 -8.43
CA ASP A 253 24.26 2.61 -9.64
C ASP A 253 24.12 4.08 -10.08
N TRP A 254 22.91 4.63 -10.04
CA TRP A 254 22.69 6.04 -10.33
C TRP A 254 23.42 6.98 -9.36
N VAL A 255 23.50 6.64 -8.08
CA VAL A 255 24.24 7.40 -7.07
C VAL A 255 25.75 7.33 -7.36
N ASP A 256 26.26 6.13 -7.66
CA ASP A 256 27.68 5.89 -7.94
C ASP A 256 28.14 6.59 -9.24
N GLU A 257 27.25 6.75 -10.21
CA GLU A 257 27.46 7.53 -11.44
C GLU A 257 27.42 9.06 -11.21
N GLY A 258 27.20 9.53 -9.99
CA GLY A 258 27.17 10.94 -9.63
C GLY A 258 25.84 11.63 -9.84
N CYS A 259 24.74 10.87 -9.77
CA CYS A 259 23.36 11.35 -9.83
C CYS A 259 23.00 12.07 -11.15
N PRO A 260 23.23 11.47 -12.32
CA PRO A 260 22.93 12.11 -13.60
C PRO A 260 21.44 12.42 -13.72
N LYS A 261 21.11 13.55 -14.38
CA LYS A 261 19.71 13.94 -14.65
C LYS A 261 19.23 13.47 -16.02
N LYS A 262 20.16 13.16 -16.90
CA LYS A 262 19.89 12.68 -18.25
C LYS A 262 20.71 11.43 -18.52
N LEU A 263 20.19 10.59 -19.39
CA LEU A 263 20.93 9.46 -19.94
C LEU A 263 22.09 9.95 -20.82
N ASP A 264 22.94 9.03 -21.29
CA ASP A 264 24.15 9.32 -22.11
C ASP A 264 23.84 10.11 -23.40
N ASP A 265 22.61 10.04 -23.91
CA ASP A 265 22.16 10.81 -25.06
C ASP A 265 22.00 12.33 -24.76
N GLY A 266 22.14 12.73 -23.50
CA GLY A 266 22.01 14.10 -23.01
C GLY A 266 20.62 14.72 -23.15
N LYS A 267 19.60 13.94 -23.57
CA LYS A 267 18.23 14.42 -23.86
C LYS A 267 17.18 13.73 -23.00
N THR A 268 17.28 12.42 -22.89
CA THR A 268 16.30 11.61 -22.17
C THR A 268 16.49 11.73 -20.66
N ASN A 269 15.41 11.92 -19.92
CA ASN A 269 15.46 12.00 -18.46
C ASN A 269 15.88 10.64 -17.86
N ASP A 270 16.74 10.69 -16.86
CA ASP A 270 17.14 9.53 -16.08
C ASP A 270 16.25 9.42 -14.84
N TYR A 271 15.30 8.51 -14.88
CA TYR A 271 14.33 8.30 -13.78
C TYR A 271 14.84 7.41 -12.65
N ARG A 272 16.09 6.86 -12.76
CA ARG A 272 16.68 6.04 -11.68
C ARG A 272 16.77 6.79 -10.36
N GLY A 273 17.01 8.11 -10.41
CA GLY A 273 17.00 8.98 -9.23
C GLY A 273 15.62 9.16 -8.58
N ASN A 274 14.55 8.79 -9.26
CA ASN A 274 13.17 8.89 -8.77
C ASN A 274 12.58 7.54 -8.36
N LEU A 275 13.34 6.45 -8.41
CA LEU A 275 12.90 5.11 -8.00
C LEU A 275 12.44 5.05 -6.54
N LEU A 276 13.05 5.87 -5.68
CA LEU A 276 12.66 6.03 -4.29
C LEU A 276 11.83 7.31 -4.12
N GLN A 277 10.79 7.23 -3.31
CA GLN A 277 10.06 8.42 -2.88
C GLN A 277 11.02 9.41 -2.19
N ASN A 278 10.86 10.70 -2.44
CA ASN A 278 11.82 11.70 -1.92
C ASN A 278 11.91 11.71 -0.39
N GLY A 279 10.76 11.55 0.29
CA GLY A 279 10.71 11.47 1.76
C GLY A 279 11.48 10.25 2.28
N PHE A 280 11.34 9.10 1.64
CA PHE A 280 12.10 7.90 2.00
C PHE A 280 13.59 8.06 1.72
N ARG A 281 13.97 8.57 0.53
CA ARG A 281 15.36 8.83 0.16
C ARG A 281 16.07 9.74 1.15
N LYS A 282 15.39 10.79 1.64
CA LYS A 282 15.92 11.66 2.69
C LYS A 282 16.23 10.88 3.96
N LYS A 283 15.28 10.07 4.45
CA LYS A 283 15.47 9.25 5.66
C LYS A 283 16.56 8.18 5.50
N LEU A 284 16.64 7.56 4.32
CA LEU A 284 17.70 6.61 4.02
C LEU A 284 19.08 7.29 4.07
N ASN A 285 19.21 8.47 3.48
CA ASN A 285 20.44 9.25 3.52
C ASN A 285 20.80 9.68 4.94
N GLU A 286 19.84 10.14 5.74
CA GLU A 286 20.06 10.51 7.15
C GLU A 286 20.60 9.31 7.95
N LEU A 287 20.03 8.12 7.73
CA LEU A 287 20.48 6.88 8.37
C LEU A 287 21.90 6.48 7.89
N GLU A 288 22.13 6.45 6.59
CA GLU A 288 23.39 5.98 6.00
C GLU A 288 24.55 6.95 6.22
N GLN A 289 24.28 8.25 6.41
CA GLN A 289 25.29 9.28 6.70
C GLN A 289 25.56 9.49 8.18
N SER A 290 24.84 8.82 9.07
CA SER A 290 25.08 8.93 10.52
C SER A 290 26.48 8.40 10.88
N GLN A 291 27.22 9.17 11.71
CA GLN A 291 28.64 8.90 12.00
C GLN A 291 28.87 8.37 13.40
N SER A 292 28.14 8.89 14.39
CA SER A 292 28.29 8.46 15.77
C SER A 292 27.31 7.33 16.11
N GLU A 293 27.65 6.54 17.11
CA GLU A 293 26.76 5.48 17.60
C GLU A 293 25.40 6.04 18.06
N SER A 294 25.39 7.19 18.72
CA SER A 294 24.17 7.88 19.15
C SER A 294 23.31 8.30 17.95
N ASP A 295 23.94 8.84 16.91
CA ASP A 295 23.24 9.28 15.71
C ASP A 295 22.65 8.08 14.94
N MET A 296 23.42 6.97 14.83
CA MET A 296 22.95 5.74 14.22
C MET A 296 21.74 5.14 14.95
N MET A 297 21.77 5.15 16.29
CA MET A 297 20.64 4.68 17.09
C MET A 297 19.41 5.56 16.90
N GLN A 298 19.57 6.88 16.96
CA GLN A 298 18.46 7.81 16.76
C GLN A 298 17.88 7.70 15.35
N ALA A 299 18.74 7.70 14.33
CA ALA A 299 18.32 7.55 12.94
C ALA A 299 17.60 6.21 12.68
N ALA A 300 18.05 5.11 13.31
CA ALA A 300 17.38 3.81 13.24
C ALA A 300 15.98 3.84 13.88
N GLN A 301 15.81 4.54 15.01
CA GLN A 301 14.52 4.72 15.64
C GLN A 301 13.57 5.56 14.79
N ASP A 302 14.06 6.65 14.20
CA ASP A 302 13.27 7.53 13.34
C ASP A 302 12.86 6.83 12.05
N PHE A 303 13.77 6.01 11.48
CA PHE A 303 13.50 5.19 10.32
C PHE A 303 12.41 4.14 10.60
N TYR A 304 12.55 3.42 11.72
CA TYR A 304 11.54 2.45 12.18
C TYR A 304 10.19 3.12 12.43
N SER A 305 10.17 4.28 13.10
CA SER A 305 8.93 4.99 13.43
C SER A 305 8.14 5.44 12.19
N SER A 306 8.85 5.66 11.07
CA SER A 306 8.23 6.10 9.81
C SER A 306 7.75 4.94 8.94
N LEU A 307 8.41 3.78 9.02
CA LEU A 307 8.24 2.67 8.09
C LEU A 307 7.76 1.39 8.75
N GLY A 308 7.94 1.26 10.07
CA GLY A 308 7.77 -0.01 10.77
C GLY A 308 8.93 -0.97 10.54
N PRO A 309 8.78 -2.24 10.96
CA PRO A 309 9.84 -3.25 10.89
C PRO A 309 10.01 -3.88 9.51
N ALA A 310 9.02 -3.75 8.63
CA ALA A 310 8.93 -4.52 7.40
C ALA A 310 8.51 -3.67 6.20
N LEU A 311 8.83 -4.16 5.02
CA LEU A 311 8.42 -3.64 3.73
C LEU A 311 7.49 -4.66 3.06
N ILE A 312 6.39 -4.20 2.49
CA ILE A 312 5.49 -5.02 1.68
C ILE A 312 6.07 -5.13 0.26
N VAL A 313 6.51 -6.31 -0.13
CA VAL A 313 7.12 -6.56 -1.45
C VAL A 313 6.20 -7.31 -2.41
N ARG A 314 5.12 -7.90 -1.90
CA ARG A 314 4.07 -8.50 -2.71
C ARG A 314 2.72 -8.28 -2.03
N THR A 315 1.70 -8.00 -2.83
CA THR A 315 0.30 -7.98 -2.41
C THR A 315 -0.51 -8.90 -3.29
N THR A 316 -1.45 -9.63 -2.68
CA THR A 316 -2.48 -10.37 -3.40
C THR A 316 -3.82 -9.70 -3.15
N LEU A 317 -4.48 -9.28 -4.21
CA LEU A 317 -5.80 -8.67 -4.18
C LEU A 317 -6.87 -9.69 -4.54
N GLY A 318 -8.03 -9.57 -3.91
CA GLY A 318 -9.15 -10.46 -4.16
C GLY A 318 -10.20 -10.34 -3.07
N GLY A 319 -10.86 -11.46 -2.78
CA GLY A 319 -11.76 -11.60 -1.66
C GLY A 319 -11.34 -12.73 -0.73
N SER A 320 -11.66 -12.63 0.55
CA SER A 320 -11.50 -13.73 1.49
C SER A 320 -12.63 -13.77 2.53
N VAL A 321 -12.98 -14.98 2.92
CA VAL A 321 -13.85 -15.26 4.05
C VAL A 321 -13.08 -16.17 5.00
N ALA A 322 -12.83 -15.69 6.21
CA ALA A 322 -12.22 -16.46 7.28
C ALA A 322 -13.25 -16.70 8.38
N MET A 323 -13.37 -17.94 8.82
CA MET A 323 -14.25 -18.32 9.91
C MET A 323 -13.47 -19.01 11.02
N GLN A 324 -13.71 -18.62 12.26
CA GLN A 324 -13.26 -19.37 13.43
C GLN A 324 -14.45 -20.10 14.03
N LEU A 325 -14.34 -21.41 14.11
CA LEU A 325 -15.38 -22.30 14.64
C LEU A 325 -14.95 -22.81 16.00
N TYR A 326 -15.76 -22.56 17.01
CA TYR A 326 -15.60 -23.11 18.36
C TYR A 326 -16.62 -24.24 18.53
N VAL A 327 -16.22 -25.47 18.24
CA VAL A 327 -17.10 -26.64 18.23
C VAL A 327 -17.31 -27.17 19.63
N ASP A 328 -18.57 -27.42 20.01
CA ASP A 328 -18.92 -27.99 21.31
C ASP A 328 -18.23 -29.36 21.50
N SER A 329 -17.59 -29.57 22.66
CA SER A 329 -16.83 -30.77 22.96
C SER A 329 -17.67 -32.06 23.02
N VAL A 330 -18.97 -31.94 23.31
CA VAL A 330 -19.91 -33.10 23.32
C VAL A 330 -20.17 -33.50 21.87
N TYR A 331 -20.57 -32.56 21.04
CA TYR A 331 -20.77 -32.78 19.60
C TYR A 331 -19.51 -33.31 18.92
N PHE A 332 -18.34 -32.77 19.29
CA PHE A 332 -17.06 -33.20 18.77
C PHE A 332 -16.74 -34.67 19.09
N LYS A 333 -17.01 -35.12 20.32
CA LYS A 333 -16.76 -36.50 20.73
C LYS A 333 -17.70 -37.51 20.09
N GLU A 334 -18.94 -37.10 19.81
CA GLU A 334 -20.02 -38.00 19.32
C GLU A 334 -20.01 -38.09 17.79
N VAL A 335 -19.72 -37.01 17.09
CA VAL A 335 -19.91 -36.90 15.63
C VAL A 335 -18.61 -36.60 14.88
N MET A 336 -17.70 -35.83 15.48
CA MET A 336 -16.44 -35.44 14.86
C MET A 336 -15.25 -36.17 15.47
N ALA A 337 -15.32 -37.48 15.66
CA ALA A 337 -14.10 -38.32 15.82
C ALA A 337 -13.23 -38.29 14.55
N LEU A 338 -13.51 -37.34 13.69
CA LEU A 338 -12.96 -37.11 12.36
C LEU A 338 -11.79 -36.15 12.46
N ASP A 339 -10.82 -36.39 11.62
CA ASP A 339 -9.68 -35.50 11.47
C ASP A 339 -10.09 -34.18 10.78
N THR A 340 -9.18 -33.22 10.79
CA THR A 340 -9.36 -31.93 10.11
C THR A 340 -9.67 -32.08 8.61
N ALA A 341 -9.21 -33.16 7.98
CA ALA A 341 -9.41 -33.43 6.56
C ALA A 341 -10.89 -33.64 6.20
N HIS A 342 -11.66 -34.25 7.08
CA HIS A 342 -13.08 -34.46 6.84
C HIS A 342 -13.88 -33.15 6.96
N VAL A 343 -13.55 -32.32 7.92
CA VAL A 343 -14.14 -30.96 8.07
C VAL A 343 -13.79 -30.10 6.86
N ASP A 344 -12.54 -30.18 6.37
CA ASP A 344 -12.09 -29.51 5.17
C ASP A 344 -12.93 -29.88 3.95
N VAL A 345 -13.12 -31.18 3.71
CA VAL A 345 -13.95 -31.67 2.60
C VAL A 345 -15.38 -31.17 2.71
N ALA A 346 -15.98 -31.19 3.90
CA ALA A 346 -17.36 -30.74 4.11
C ALA A 346 -17.52 -29.24 3.79
N PHE A 347 -16.60 -28.39 4.23
CA PHE A 347 -16.67 -26.97 3.92
C PHE A 347 -16.33 -26.67 2.46
N LYS A 348 -15.26 -27.25 1.93
CA LYS A 348 -14.80 -27.07 0.55
C LYS A 348 -15.85 -27.48 -0.47
N SER A 349 -16.44 -28.66 -0.31
CA SER A 349 -17.38 -29.23 -1.26
C SER A 349 -18.84 -28.93 -0.96
N GLY A 350 -19.14 -28.33 0.20
CA GLY A 350 -20.50 -28.06 0.64
C GLY A 350 -20.87 -26.59 0.71
N LEU A 351 -20.01 -25.75 1.29
CA LEU A 351 -20.36 -24.36 1.58
C LEU A 351 -19.67 -23.38 0.62
N PHE A 352 -18.40 -23.65 0.29
CA PHE A 352 -17.58 -22.75 -0.52
C PHE A 352 -17.39 -23.23 -1.96
N SER A 353 -18.08 -24.30 -2.38
CA SER A 353 -18.02 -24.73 -3.76
C SER A 353 -18.68 -23.70 -4.67
N LEU A 354 -17.95 -23.30 -5.72
CA LEU A 354 -18.48 -22.44 -6.79
C LEU A 354 -19.03 -23.27 -7.96
N ASP A 355 -18.94 -24.61 -7.88
CA ASP A 355 -19.49 -25.50 -8.88
C ASP A 355 -21.02 -25.62 -8.76
N ALA A 356 -21.70 -25.65 -9.88
CA ALA A 356 -23.16 -25.77 -9.94
C ALA A 356 -23.70 -27.09 -9.38
N GLU A 357 -22.86 -28.11 -9.26
CA GLU A 357 -23.19 -29.41 -8.67
C GLU A 357 -22.69 -29.51 -7.23
N VAL A 358 -23.25 -28.69 -6.34
CA VAL A 358 -22.95 -28.78 -4.89
C VAL A 358 -23.39 -30.13 -4.38
N ASN A 359 -22.47 -30.88 -3.76
CA ASN A 359 -22.82 -32.12 -3.07
C ASN A 359 -23.70 -31.82 -1.86
N VAL A 360 -25.00 -32.10 -1.98
CA VAL A 360 -26.01 -31.83 -0.95
C VAL A 360 -25.65 -32.47 0.41
N GLY A 361 -24.92 -33.59 0.39
CA GLY A 361 -24.41 -34.26 1.59
C GLY A 361 -23.42 -33.39 2.36
N TYR A 362 -22.41 -32.87 1.69
CA TYR A 362 -21.38 -32.01 2.29
C TYR A 362 -21.96 -30.65 2.75
N LYS A 363 -22.89 -30.10 1.98
CA LYS A 363 -23.60 -28.86 2.38
C LYS A 363 -24.36 -29.03 3.69
N LYS A 364 -25.09 -30.16 3.81
CA LYS A 364 -25.80 -30.50 5.03
C LYS A 364 -24.83 -30.69 6.21
N GLU A 365 -23.72 -31.35 5.98
CA GLU A 365 -22.69 -31.62 6.98
C GLU A 365 -22.01 -30.32 7.43
N ALA A 366 -21.57 -29.45 6.51
CA ALA A 366 -21.00 -28.15 6.84
C ALA A 366 -22.00 -27.28 7.63
N THR A 367 -23.26 -27.26 7.24
CA THR A 367 -24.33 -26.55 7.97
C THR A 367 -24.50 -27.11 9.38
N GLU A 368 -24.42 -28.42 9.56
CA GLU A 368 -24.54 -29.06 10.86
C GLU A 368 -23.34 -28.71 11.77
N HIS A 369 -22.12 -28.70 11.25
CA HIS A 369 -20.93 -28.22 11.99
C HIS A 369 -21.11 -26.79 12.49
N LEU A 370 -21.64 -25.90 11.63
CA LEU A 370 -21.91 -24.50 11.99
C LEU A 370 -22.98 -24.37 13.08
N LYS A 371 -24.02 -25.20 13.07
CA LYS A 371 -25.07 -25.17 14.10
C LYS A 371 -24.56 -25.54 15.49
N HIS A 372 -23.60 -26.46 15.56
CA HIS A 372 -23.00 -26.94 16.81
C HIS A 372 -21.72 -26.17 17.18
N SER A 373 -21.47 -25.03 16.56
CA SER A 373 -20.32 -24.16 16.82
C SER A 373 -20.76 -22.72 17.11
N VAL A 374 -19.88 -21.99 17.79
CA VAL A 374 -19.88 -20.54 17.74
C VAL A 374 -18.98 -20.16 16.56
N CYS A 375 -19.50 -19.38 15.63
CA CYS A 375 -18.80 -18.97 14.43
C CYS A 375 -18.50 -17.47 14.50
N GLU A 376 -17.23 -17.13 14.39
CA GLU A 376 -16.76 -15.77 14.11
C GLU A 376 -16.36 -15.71 12.65
N ALA A 377 -16.85 -14.75 11.89
CA ALA A 377 -16.52 -14.59 10.47
C ALA A 377 -15.86 -13.25 10.22
N ASP A 378 -14.88 -13.24 9.33
CA ASP A 378 -14.20 -12.06 8.82
C ASP A 378 -14.23 -12.11 7.29
N ILE A 379 -14.73 -11.04 6.66
CA ILE A 379 -15.01 -11.01 5.22
C ILE A 379 -14.33 -9.79 4.61
N HIS A 380 -13.55 -10.02 3.57
CA HIS A 380 -12.80 -8.98 2.87
C HIS A 380 -13.05 -9.04 1.38
N GLY A 381 -13.15 -7.87 0.76
CA GLY A 381 -13.55 -7.75 -0.64
C GLY A 381 -15.04 -7.98 -0.85
N GLY A 382 -15.47 -7.89 -2.09
CA GLY A 382 -16.86 -7.87 -2.49
C GLY A 382 -17.52 -6.50 -2.28
N SER A 383 -18.72 -6.31 -2.81
CA SER A 383 -19.48 -5.09 -2.57
C SER A 383 -19.90 -4.98 -1.11
N GLY A 384 -20.00 -3.75 -0.59
CA GLY A 384 -20.43 -3.51 0.78
C GLY A 384 -21.77 -4.20 1.13
N PRO A 385 -22.82 -4.13 0.30
CA PRO A 385 -24.09 -4.83 0.54
C PRO A 385 -23.92 -6.35 0.65
N THR A 386 -23.22 -7.00 -0.30
CA THR A 386 -23.07 -8.47 -0.32
C THR A 386 -22.22 -8.99 0.85
N SER A 387 -21.17 -8.24 1.23
CA SER A 387 -20.33 -8.56 2.39
C SER A 387 -21.12 -8.43 3.70
N ASN A 388 -21.94 -7.38 3.83
CA ASN A 388 -22.79 -7.17 4.98
C ASN A 388 -23.88 -8.25 5.11
N ASP A 389 -24.52 -8.66 4.00
CA ASP A 389 -25.54 -9.70 4.00
C ASP A 389 -24.94 -11.05 4.43
N LEU A 390 -23.76 -11.39 3.89
CA LEU A 390 -23.04 -12.60 4.25
C LEU A 390 -22.65 -12.59 5.74
N TYR A 391 -22.09 -11.48 6.23
CA TYR A 391 -21.74 -11.32 7.64
C TYR A 391 -22.98 -11.38 8.56
N ALA A 392 -24.08 -10.73 8.19
CA ALA A 392 -25.32 -10.74 8.93
C ALA A 392 -25.91 -12.16 9.06
N ALA A 393 -25.79 -12.97 8.01
CA ALA A 393 -26.23 -14.35 8.02
C ALA A 393 -25.40 -15.22 8.99
N PHE A 394 -24.08 -15.04 9.03
CA PHE A 394 -23.23 -15.70 10.05
C PHE A 394 -23.66 -15.28 11.46
N LYS A 395 -23.83 -13.99 11.70
CA LYS A 395 -24.22 -13.46 13.00
C LYS A 395 -25.61 -13.92 13.45
N ALA A 396 -26.54 -14.02 12.52
CA ALA A 396 -27.91 -14.47 12.77
C ALA A 396 -28.07 -16.00 12.75
N LYS A 397 -26.98 -16.76 12.53
CA LYS A 397 -26.97 -18.22 12.40
C LYS A 397 -27.90 -18.74 11.28
N GLN A 398 -28.06 -17.97 10.20
CA GLN A 398 -28.88 -18.34 9.04
C GLN A 398 -28.03 -19.14 8.04
N TYR A 399 -27.50 -20.26 8.49
CA TYR A 399 -26.49 -21.03 7.76
C TYR A 399 -27.01 -21.65 6.46
N GLU A 400 -28.33 -21.87 6.37
CA GLU A 400 -29.00 -22.34 5.15
C GLU A 400 -28.93 -21.36 3.97
N LYS A 401 -28.66 -20.07 4.25
CA LYS A 401 -28.54 -19.01 3.23
C LYS A 401 -27.11 -18.77 2.78
N LEU A 402 -26.12 -19.29 3.50
CA LEU A 402 -24.72 -18.94 3.28
C LEU A 402 -24.24 -19.24 1.87
N ASP A 403 -24.63 -20.35 1.30
CA ASP A 403 -24.31 -20.74 -0.07
C ASP A 403 -24.72 -19.66 -1.10
N THR A 404 -25.99 -19.24 -1.06
CA THR A 404 -26.47 -18.19 -1.97
C THR A 404 -25.79 -16.85 -1.71
N LEU A 405 -25.59 -16.50 -0.45
CA LEU A 405 -24.95 -15.22 -0.08
C LEU A 405 -23.46 -15.22 -0.42
N PHE A 406 -22.79 -16.35 -0.25
CA PHE A 406 -21.40 -16.52 -0.68
C PHE A 406 -21.25 -16.36 -2.21
N HIS A 407 -22.17 -16.97 -2.98
CA HIS A 407 -22.22 -16.80 -4.43
C HIS A 407 -22.43 -15.34 -4.84
N ASN A 408 -23.37 -14.65 -4.18
CA ASN A 408 -23.62 -13.23 -4.44
C ASN A 408 -22.38 -12.37 -4.11
N TRP A 409 -21.70 -12.69 -3.01
CA TRP A 409 -20.49 -12.02 -2.60
C TRP A 409 -19.35 -12.25 -3.60
N THR A 410 -19.07 -13.48 -4.02
CA THR A 410 -18.05 -13.78 -5.03
C THR A 410 -18.32 -13.10 -6.35
N ASN A 411 -19.57 -13.07 -6.81
CA ASN A 411 -19.95 -12.37 -8.04
C ASN A 411 -19.83 -10.85 -7.96
N SER A 412 -19.72 -10.30 -6.75
CA SER A 412 -19.51 -8.87 -6.53
C SER A 412 -18.04 -8.47 -6.46
N LEU A 413 -17.11 -9.44 -6.52
CA LEU A 413 -15.68 -9.18 -6.59
C LEU A 413 -15.33 -8.69 -8.01
N VAL A 414 -14.88 -7.47 -8.11
CA VAL A 414 -14.47 -6.82 -9.37
C VAL A 414 -13.07 -6.25 -9.19
N LEU A 415 -12.18 -6.59 -10.11
CA LEU A 415 -10.86 -5.97 -10.24
C LEU A 415 -10.95 -4.94 -11.36
N ASP A 416 -10.93 -3.67 -11.02
CA ASP A 416 -11.01 -2.57 -11.98
C ASP A 416 -10.10 -1.42 -11.52
N ASP A 417 -9.52 -0.69 -12.48
CA ASP A 417 -8.72 0.50 -12.22
C ASP A 417 -9.59 1.68 -11.77
N ASN A 418 -10.89 1.63 -12.06
CA ASN A 418 -11.85 2.60 -11.56
C ASN A 418 -12.14 2.30 -10.08
N ARG A 419 -11.87 3.26 -9.20
CA ARG A 419 -12.09 3.16 -7.74
C ARG A 419 -13.50 2.70 -7.38
N ASP A 420 -14.50 3.23 -8.08
CA ASP A 420 -15.92 2.96 -7.80
C ASP A 420 -16.32 1.52 -8.13
N LEU A 421 -15.58 0.88 -9.04
CA LEU A 421 -15.86 -0.49 -9.50
C LEU A 421 -14.94 -1.54 -8.85
N ASN A 422 -13.83 -1.13 -8.22
CA ASN A 422 -12.90 -2.07 -7.61
C ASN A 422 -13.38 -2.49 -6.21
N THR A 423 -13.81 -3.74 -6.09
CA THR A 423 -14.29 -4.32 -4.83
C THR A 423 -13.31 -5.33 -4.21
N THR A 424 -12.07 -5.42 -4.73
CA THR A 424 -11.05 -6.28 -4.15
C THR A 424 -10.45 -5.71 -2.88
N SER A 425 -10.00 -6.58 -1.99
CA SER A 425 -9.20 -6.25 -0.81
C SER A 425 -7.83 -6.91 -0.88
N ILE A 426 -6.87 -6.45 -0.08
CA ILE A 426 -5.66 -7.22 0.15
C ILE A 426 -6.02 -8.45 0.96
N ILE A 427 -5.66 -9.62 0.45
CA ILE A 427 -5.92 -10.90 1.10
C ILE A 427 -4.63 -11.64 1.50
N ASP A 428 -3.50 -11.22 0.94
CA ASP A 428 -2.18 -11.74 1.32
C ASP A 428 -1.08 -10.73 1.00
N VAL A 429 0.02 -10.75 1.76
CA VAL A 429 1.24 -9.96 1.50
C VAL A 429 2.49 -10.75 1.83
N ASP A 430 3.58 -10.46 1.10
CA ASP A 430 4.92 -10.83 1.52
C ASP A 430 5.67 -9.66 2.11
N LEU A 431 6.29 -9.91 3.25
CA LEU A 431 7.08 -8.95 4.00
C LEU A 431 8.55 -9.32 4.00
N VAL A 432 9.39 -8.32 3.79
CA VAL A 432 10.83 -8.38 4.04
C VAL A 432 11.22 -7.38 5.13
N PRO A 433 12.27 -7.63 5.90
CA PRO A 433 12.70 -6.66 6.91
C PRO A 433 13.19 -5.38 6.25
N ILE A 434 12.82 -4.23 6.80
CA ILE A 434 13.10 -2.93 6.19
C ILE A 434 14.62 -2.63 6.09
N TRP A 435 15.45 -3.23 6.93
CA TRP A 435 16.91 -3.03 6.89
C TRP A 435 17.59 -3.53 5.61
N VAL A 436 16.91 -4.37 4.79
CA VAL A 436 17.46 -4.82 3.50
C VAL A 436 17.64 -3.69 2.51
N LEU A 437 16.95 -2.56 2.71
CA LEU A 437 17.06 -1.37 1.88
C LEU A 437 18.33 -0.52 2.19
N VAL A 438 18.88 -0.67 3.40
CA VAL A 438 20.10 0.04 3.82
C VAL A 438 21.31 -0.66 3.24
N ASP A 439 22.32 0.11 2.82
CA ASP A 439 23.55 -0.45 2.26
C ASP A 439 24.16 -1.49 3.21
N LYS A 440 24.58 -2.63 2.65
CA LYS A 440 25.17 -3.74 3.42
C LYS A 440 26.46 -3.37 4.14
N HIS A 441 27.17 -2.35 3.65
CA HIS A 441 28.42 -1.86 4.24
C HIS A 441 28.18 -0.70 5.23
N CYS A 442 26.95 -0.22 5.34
CA CYS A 442 26.61 0.85 6.27
C CYS A 442 26.49 0.33 7.71
N PRO A 443 27.29 0.84 8.67
CA PRO A 443 27.20 0.41 10.07
C PRO A 443 25.81 0.61 10.69
N ALA A 444 25.08 1.65 10.29
CA ALA A 444 23.73 1.95 10.78
C ALA A 444 22.72 0.83 10.49
N ARG A 445 22.95 -0.01 9.46
CA ARG A 445 22.13 -1.18 9.16
C ARG A 445 22.05 -2.16 10.34
N ALA A 446 23.17 -2.39 11.02
CA ALA A 446 23.19 -3.27 12.19
C ALA A 446 22.40 -2.70 13.37
N TYR A 447 22.46 -1.38 13.59
CA TYR A 447 21.66 -0.71 14.62
C TYR A 447 20.17 -0.82 14.30
N LEU A 448 19.77 -0.56 13.06
CA LEU A 448 18.37 -0.69 12.62
C LEU A 448 17.86 -2.13 12.81
N ARG A 449 18.62 -3.13 12.36
CA ARG A 449 18.27 -4.54 12.53
C ARG A 449 18.08 -4.91 14.01
N ASN A 450 19.05 -4.54 14.85
CA ASN A 450 18.98 -4.85 16.27
C ASN A 450 17.77 -4.19 16.95
N TYR A 451 17.49 -2.94 16.60
CA TYR A 451 16.33 -2.22 17.10
C TYR A 451 15.02 -2.91 16.69
N ILE A 452 14.87 -3.26 15.41
CA ILE A 452 13.67 -3.97 14.90
C ILE A 452 13.48 -5.31 15.65
N LEU A 453 14.53 -6.13 15.75
CA LEU A 453 14.44 -7.43 16.44
C LEU A 453 14.08 -7.27 17.93
N GLN A 454 14.57 -6.21 18.58
CA GLN A 454 14.19 -5.87 19.94
C GLN A 454 12.70 -5.51 20.05
N GLN A 455 12.18 -4.69 19.13
CA GLN A 455 10.76 -4.33 19.11
C GLN A 455 9.87 -5.56 18.86
N LEU A 456 10.22 -6.40 17.88
CA LEU A 456 9.48 -7.63 17.59
C LEU A 456 9.48 -8.61 18.79
N LYS A 457 10.60 -8.70 19.51
CA LYS A 457 10.70 -9.51 20.73
C LYS A 457 9.82 -8.93 21.85
N ALA A 458 9.78 -7.62 22.01
CA ALA A 458 8.91 -6.96 22.99
C ALA A 458 7.42 -7.18 22.69
N MET A 459 7.06 -7.30 21.42
CA MET A 459 5.72 -7.64 20.96
C MET A 459 5.41 -9.15 21.02
N GLY A 460 6.38 -10.01 21.37
CA GLY A 460 6.21 -11.47 21.40
C GLY A 460 6.11 -12.13 20.01
N ASN A 461 6.54 -11.45 18.95
CA ASN A 461 6.40 -11.92 17.58
C ASN A 461 7.58 -12.79 17.13
N GLN A 462 7.66 -14.01 17.67
CA GLN A 462 8.75 -14.94 17.37
C GLN A 462 8.74 -15.39 15.90
N GLN A 463 7.57 -15.56 15.30
CA GLN A 463 7.47 -16.02 13.90
C GLN A 463 8.11 -15.04 12.92
N LEU A 464 7.89 -13.74 13.13
CA LEU A 464 8.49 -12.74 12.28
C LEU A 464 10.00 -12.59 12.52
N ILE A 465 10.44 -12.77 13.77
CA ILE A 465 11.87 -12.87 14.09
C ILE A 465 12.51 -14.00 13.31
N ASP A 466 11.94 -15.21 13.37
CA ASP A 466 12.46 -16.40 12.68
C ASP A 466 12.43 -16.23 11.14
N LYS A 467 11.42 -15.52 10.62
CA LYS A 467 11.37 -15.17 9.21
C LYS A 467 12.48 -14.20 8.84
N PHE A 468 12.67 -13.15 9.64
CA PHE A 468 13.62 -12.07 9.36
C PHE A 468 15.08 -12.46 9.59
N ASP A 469 15.37 -13.38 10.51
CA ASP A 469 16.72 -13.90 10.71
C ASP A 469 17.30 -14.63 9.49
N LYS A 470 16.47 -15.01 8.53
CA LYS A 470 16.91 -15.59 7.25
C LYS A 470 17.46 -14.56 6.27
N TYR A 471 17.22 -13.28 6.52
CA TYR A 471 17.73 -12.21 5.65
C TYR A 471 19.14 -11.81 6.05
N PRO A 472 20.05 -11.64 5.06
CA PRO A 472 21.46 -11.38 5.33
C PRO A 472 21.67 -10.04 6.06
N TYR A 473 22.74 -10.04 6.82
CA TYR A 473 23.31 -8.86 7.46
C TYR A 473 23.62 -7.80 6.42
#